data_9eaeef35fc90ade6b43f1f6c61c4d4c8
#
_entry.id   9eaeef35fc90ade6b43f1f6c61c4d4c8
#
_cell.length_a   1.000
_cell.length_b   1.000
_cell.length_c   1.000
_cell.angle_alpha   90.00
_cell.angle_beta   90.00
_cell.angle_gamma   90.00
#
_symmetry.space_group_name_H-M   'P 1'
#
loop_
_entity.id
_entity.type
_entity.pdbx_description
1 polymer ?
#
loop_
_entity_poly.entity_id
_entity_poly.type
_entity_poly.pdbx_seq_one_letter_code
_entity_poly.pdbx_strand_id
1 'polypeptide(L)'
;LHKEYRRQRQMCIRDSTAPDAAQQAEATSFEAWKRDFARKALDAGISEKTVRSALEPARLQRRAVQLDRSQPEFTRTPWQYLDSAVSAQRIAQGRAKLREAAAPLQSASQRYGVPAEVIAAIWGMESNFGGNFGNFPTVDALATLAFDGRRAAWAQKELLAALRIIDNGDIDAAHMIGSWAGAMGHTQFLPSVFLAYAVDADGDGRRDIWGSLPDVTASTANYLAHSGWKTGEPWGVEVRLPAGFDHARAETSVRQDSAQWAAEGVQAVDGSALPAMADASVIAPAGARGPAFMVGANFRTILRYNNSVNYALGVGLLSQQLAGGPGVQAAWPRDLAPLSREQLRALQAALNERGFSAGTADGVMGPATRAGLRQFQQSQGLVADGYPTLELLQKLQP
;
A
#
# COMPACT_ATOMS: atom_id res chain seq x y z
N LEU A 1 -29.78 -49.32 -21.39
CA LEU A 1 -28.68 -48.74 -20.56
C LEU A 1 -27.41 -48.39 -21.33
N HIS A 2 -27.22 -48.89 -22.58
CA HIS A 2 -26.02 -48.60 -23.39
C HIS A 2 -26.18 -47.47 -24.43
N LYS A 3 -27.37 -46.92 -24.64
CA LYS A 3 -27.60 -45.83 -25.59
C LYS A 3 -27.58 -44.43 -24.99
N GLU A 4 -27.79 -44.29 -23.69
CA GLU A 4 -27.72 -43.00 -23.01
C GLU A 4 -26.29 -42.58 -22.69
N TYR A 5 -25.38 -43.52 -22.43
CA TYR A 5 -23.97 -43.22 -22.16
C TYR A 5 -23.18 -42.68 -23.38
N ARG A 6 -23.67 -42.92 -24.58
CA ARG A 6 -23.08 -42.34 -25.81
C ARG A 6 -23.56 -40.94 -26.13
N ARG A 7 -24.72 -40.53 -25.65
CA ARG A 7 -25.23 -39.14 -25.79
C ARG A 7 -24.56 -38.15 -24.83
N GLN A 8 -24.22 -38.58 -23.62
CA GLN A 8 -23.49 -37.73 -22.70
C GLN A 8 -22.01 -37.52 -23.08
N ARG A 9 -21.35 -38.47 -23.78
CA ARG A 9 -19.98 -38.28 -24.28
C ARG A 9 -19.88 -37.38 -25.51
N GLN A 10 -20.95 -37.18 -26.24
CA GLN A 10 -20.97 -36.23 -27.36
C GLN A 10 -21.35 -34.81 -26.97
N MET A 11 -21.83 -34.59 -25.75
CA MET A 11 -22.10 -33.23 -25.19
C MET A 11 -20.90 -32.62 -24.44
N CYS A 12 -19.86 -33.39 -24.16
CA CYS A 12 -18.66 -32.89 -23.44
C CYS A 12 -17.45 -32.60 -24.37
N ILE A 13 -17.63 -32.64 -25.70
CA ILE A 13 -16.56 -32.26 -26.65
C ILE A 13 -17.09 -31.17 -27.60
N ARG A 14 -17.63 -30.10 -27.01
CA ARG A 14 -17.86 -28.82 -27.67
C ARG A 14 -17.65 -27.70 -26.70
N ASP A 15 -16.44 -27.60 -26.16
CA ASP A 15 -15.95 -26.37 -25.53
C ASP A 15 -14.51 -26.12 -25.94
N SER A 16 -14.25 -26.11 -27.24
CA SER A 16 -13.25 -25.23 -27.80
C SER A 16 -14.00 -23.94 -28.16
N THR A 17 -14.22 -23.09 -27.18
CA THR A 17 -14.81 -21.79 -27.39
C THR A 17 -13.88 -20.99 -28.30
N ALA A 18 -14.25 -20.86 -29.56
CA ALA A 18 -13.83 -19.72 -30.36
C ALA A 18 -14.14 -18.46 -29.50
N PRO A 19 -13.21 -17.51 -29.39
CA PRO A 19 -13.46 -16.32 -28.61
C PRO A 19 -14.76 -15.68 -29.10
N ASP A 20 -15.66 -15.29 -28.16
CA ASP A 20 -16.87 -14.56 -28.45
C ASP A 20 -16.53 -13.38 -29.39
N ALA A 21 -17.41 -13.05 -30.32
CA ALA A 21 -17.21 -11.95 -31.27
C ALA A 21 -16.84 -10.64 -30.56
N ALA A 22 -17.39 -10.41 -29.35
CA ALA A 22 -17.02 -9.27 -28.51
C ALA A 22 -15.56 -9.33 -28.05
N GLN A 23 -15.08 -10.50 -27.65
CA GLN A 23 -13.68 -10.68 -27.23
C GLN A 23 -12.72 -10.50 -28.41
N GLN A 24 -13.13 -10.89 -29.61
CA GLN A 24 -12.33 -10.73 -30.80
C GLN A 24 -12.26 -9.27 -31.27
N ALA A 25 -13.37 -8.54 -31.16
CA ALA A 25 -13.41 -7.09 -31.42
C ALA A 25 -12.55 -6.30 -30.42
N GLU A 26 -12.60 -6.67 -29.13
CA GLU A 26 -11.76 -6.06 -28.08
C GLU A 26 -10.26 -6.32 -28.35
N ALA A 27 -9.89 -7.55 -28.69
CA ALA A 27 -8.51 -7.88 -29.05
C ALA A 27 -8.00 -7.07 -30.27
N THR A 28 -8.84 -6.92 -31.30
CA THR A 28 -8.51 -6.11 -32.48
C THR A 28 -8.32 -4.64 -32.12
N SER A 29 -9.17 -4.10 -31.24
CA SER A 29 -9.08 -2.71 -30.75
C SER A 29 -7.82 -2.51 -29.90
N PHE A 30 -7.45 -3.48 -29.08
CA PHE A 30 -6.21 -3.44 -28.29
C PHE A 30 -4.97 -3.42 -29.19
N GLU A 31 -4.93 -4.25 -30.25
CA GLU A 31 -3.83 -4.22 -31.21
C GLU A 31 -3.70 -2.88 -31.93
N ALA A 32 -4.83 -2.26 -32.30
CA ALA A 32 -4.83 -0.92 -32.88
C ALA A 32 -4.31 0.13 -31.88
N TRP A 33 -4.75 0.06 -30.64
CA TRP A 33 -4.28 0.93 -29.56
C TRP A 33 -2.77 0.79 -29.34
N LYS A 34 -2.23 -0.44 -29.32
CA LYS A 34 -0.78 -0.68 -29.18
C LYS A 34 0.02 -0.02 -30.30
N ARG A 35 -0.45 -0.09 -31.55
CA ARG A 35 0.21 0.59 -32.67
C ARG A 35 0.26 2.11 -32.50
N ASP A 36 -0.83 2.70 -31.99
CA ASP A 36 -0.87 4.13 -31.71
C ASP A 36 0.03 4.51 -30.53
N PHE A 37 0.06 3.69 -29.48
CA PHE A 37 0.97 3.91 -28.35
C PHE A 37 2.44 3.71 -28.74
N ALA A 38 2.75 2.76 -29.63
CA ALA A 38 4.10 2.54 -30.14
C ALA A 38 4.69 3.81 -30.77
N ARG A 39 3.88 4.56 -31.51
CA ARG A 39 4.31 5.87 -32.07
C ARG A 39 4.66 6.84 -30.95
N LYS A 40 3.82 6.97 -29.92
CA LYS A 40 4.10 7.81 -28.74
C LYS A 40 5.38 7.38 -28.01
N ALA A 41 5.62 6.09 -27.88
CA ALA A 41 6.83 5.57 -27.25
C ALA A 41 8.09 5.92 -28.06
N LEU A 42 8.05 5.76 -29.38
CA LEU A 42 9.14 6.15 -30.28
C LEU A 42 9.40 7.67 -30.22
N ASP A 43 8.36 8.49 -30.24
CA ASP A 43 8.45 9.96 -30.12
C ASP A 43 9.05 10.37 -28.76
N ALA A 44 8.79 9.58 -27.71
CA ALA A 44 9.41 9.77 -26.39
C ALA A 44 10.84 9.22 -26.30
N GLY A 45 11.39 8.71 -27.39
CA GLY A 45 12.78 8.22 -27.47
C GLY A 45 12.99 6.80 -26.95
N ILE A 46 11.95 5.96 -26.89
CA ILE A 46 12.09 4.51 -26.72
C ILE A 46 12.57 3.91 -28.04
N SER A 47 13.55 2.99 -27.98
CA SER A 47 14.08 2.37 -29.20
C SER A 47 13.05 1.46 -29.90
N GLU A 48 13.17 1.31 -31.22
CA GLU A 48 12.38 0.35 -31.97
C GLU A 48 12.57 -1.08 -31.46
N LYS A 49 13.77 -1.41 -31.00
CA LYS A 49 14.09 -2.74 -30.43
C LYS A 49 13.18 -3.00 -29.23
N THR A 50 13.05 -2.05 -28.31
CA THR A 50 12.21 -2.19 -27.12
C THR A 50 10.73 -2.23 -27.46
N VAL A 51 10.27 -1.40 -28.39
CA VAL A 51 8.88 -1.46 -28.89
C VAL A 51 8.55 -2.86 -29.42
N ARG A 52 9.40 -3.41 -30.28
CA ARG A 52 9.20 -4.75 -30.86
C ARG A 52 9.29 -5.89 -29.84
N SER A 53 10.21 -5.80 -28.90
CA SER A 53 10.44 -6.89 -27.93
C SER A 53 9.51 -6.85 -26.72
N ALA A 54 8.98 -5.69 -26.35
CA ALA A 54 8.22 -5.51 -25.11
C ALA A 54 6.76 -5.09 -25.34
N LEU A 55 6.50 -4.11 -26.22
CA LEU A 55 5.16 -3.56 -26.42
C LEU A 55 4.34 -4.37 -27.42
N GLU A 56 4.90 -4.68 -28.59
CA GLU A 56 4.17 -5.44 -29.62
C GLU A 56 3.67 -6.81 -29.14
N PRO A 57 4.46 -7.60 -28.37
CA PRO A 57 4.01 -8.88 -27.84
C PRO A 57 3.03 -8.79 -26.68
N ALA A 58 2.83 -7.58 -26.13
CA ALA A 58 1.99 -7.40 -24.93
C ALA A 58 0.56 -7.89 -25.16
N ARG A 59 0.01 -8.57 -24.14
CA ARG A 59 -1.30 -9.22 -24.18
C ARG A 59 -2.27 -8.53 -23.22
N LEU A 60 -3.53 -8.53 -23.62
CA LEU A 60 -4.61 -8.01 -22.77
C LEU A 60 -4.80 -8.88 -21.52
N GLN A 61 -4.72 -8.28 -20.37
CA GLN A 61 -4.87 -8.91 -19.05
C GLN A 61 -6.23 -8.56 -18.44
N ARG A 62 -7.31 -9.22 -18.87
CA ARG A 62 -8.67 -8.95 -18.38
C ARG A 62 -8.79 -9.02 -16.86
N ARG A 63 -8.01 -9.90 -16.23
CA ARG A 63 -7.97 -10.02 -14.77
C ARG A 63 -7.46 -8.73 -14.11
N ALA A 64 -6.54 -8.00 -14.73
CA ALA A 64 -6.07 -6.71 -14.21
C ALA A 64 -7.22 -5.68 -14.17
N VAL A 65 -8.05 -5.63 -15.21
CA VAL A 65 -9.25 -4.76 -15.25
C VAL A 65 -10.26 -5.17 -14.18
N GLN A 66 -10.49 -6.47 -14.00
CA GLN A 66 -11.40 -6.97 -12.95
C GLN A 66 -10.91 -6.55 -11.56
N LEU A 67 -9.60 -6.70 -11.28
CA LEU A 67 -9.00 -6.31 -10.01
C LEU A 67 -9.03 -4.79 -9.82
N ASP A 68 -8.80 -4.01 -10.86
CA ASP A 68 -8.90 -2.55 -10.82
C ASP A 68 -10.30 -2.03 -10.47
N ARG A 69 -11.33 -2.75 -10.90
CA ARG A 69 -12.74 -2.43 -10.60
C ARG A 69 -13.25 -3.09 -9.33
N SER A 70 -12.54 -4.09 -8.82
CA SER A 70 -12.90 -4.79 -7.59
C SER A 70 -12.58 -3.93 -6.38
N GLN A 71 -13.58 -3.73 -5.54
CA GLN A 71 -13.40 -3.05 -4.26
C GLN A 71 -13.88 -3.98 -3.16
N PRO A 72 -13.09 -4.17 -2.08
CA PRO A 72 -13.53 -5.01 -0.98
C PRO A 72 -14.80 -4.43 -0.35
N GLU A 73 -15.74 -5.30 -0.05
CA GLU A 73 -17.00 -4.93 0.61
C GLU A 73 -16.76 -4.35 2.01
N PHE A 74 -15.80 -4.93 2.73
CA PHE A 74 -15.42 -4.48 4.08
C PHE A 74 -14.01 -3.91 4.08
N THR A 75 -13.85 -2.80 4.78
CA THR A 75 -12.53 -2.27 5.12
C THR A 75 -12.03 -3.01 6.34
N ARG A 76 -10.79 -3.52 6.28
CA ARG A 76 -10.15 -4.14 7.46
C ARG A 76 -10.02 -3.13 8.59
N THR A 77 -10.35 -3.57 9.81
CA THR A 77 -10.02 -2.80 11.02
C THR A 77 -8.49 -2.72 11.18
N PRO A 78 -7.97 -1.70 11.89
CA PRO A 78 -6.54 -1.60 12.16
C PRO A 78 -5.95 -2.88 12.75
N TRP A 79 -6.63 -3.49 13.72
CA TRP A 79 -6.14 -4.74 14.35
C TRP A 79 -6.19 -5.94 13.41
N GLN A 80 -7.21 -6.09 12.57
CA GLN A 80 -7.25 -7.15 11.56
C GLN A 80 -6.09 -7.01 10.55
N TYR A 81 -5.80 -5.78 10.15
CA TYR A 81 -4.67 -5.50 9.28
C TYR A 81 -3.34 -5.84 9.95
N LEU A 82 -3.12 -5.34 11.17
CA LEU A 82 -1.87 -5.53 11.90
C LEU A 82 -1.65 -6.97 12.35
N ASP A 83 -2.70 -7.73 12.68
CA ASP A 83 -2.59 -9.15 13.02
C ASP A 83 -1.98 -9.97 11.87
N SER A 84 -2.28 -9.62 10.62
CA SER A 84 -1.69 -10.28 9.46
C SER A 84 -0.35 -9.66 9.04
N ALA A 85 -0.23 -8.34 9.09
CA ALA A 85 0.97 -7.62 8.67
C ALA A 85 2.16 -7.87 9.62
N VAL A 86 1.90 -7.94 10.93
CA VAL A 86 2.89 -8.10 12.00
C VAL A 86 2.64 -9.42 12.73
N SER A 87 2.46 -10.49 11.97
CA SER A 87 2.24 -11.83 12.51
C SER A 87 3.53 -12.42 13.10
N ALA A 88 3.39 -13.36 14.03
CA ALA A 88 4.54 -14.09 14.57
C ALA A 88 5.37 -14.77 13.46
N GLN A 89 4.71 -15.29 12.44
CA GLN A 89 5.36 -15.89 11.28
C GLN A 89 6.19 -14.85 10.51
N ARG A 90 5.64 -13.67 10.23
CA ARG A 90 6.37 -12.61 9.51
C ARG A 90 7.55 -12.09 10.32
N ILE A 91 7.40 -11.94 11.63
CA ILE A 91 8.50 -11.56 12.52
C ILE A 91 9.62 -12.60 12.48
N ALA A 92 9.29 -13.89 12.59
CA ALA A 92 10.27 -14.98 12.51
C ALA A 92 10.98 -15.00 11.15
N GLN A 93 10.26 -14.87 10.05
CA GLN A 93 10.82 -14.76 8.70
C GLN A 93 11.72 -13.53 8.55
N GLY A 94 11.29 -12.38 9.06
CA GLY A 94 12.07 -11.14 9.01
C GLY A 94 13.38 -11.24 9.78
N ARG A 95 13.36 -11.87 10.97
CA ARG A 95 14.57 -12.14 11.74
C ARG A 95 15.52 -13.09 11.01
N ALA A 96 14.99 -14.12 10.32
CA ALA A 96 15.78 -14.99 9.48
C ALA A 96 16.42 -14.19 8.32
N LYS A 97 15.66 -13.34 7.65
CA LYS A 97 16.17 -12.50 6.55
C LYS A 97 17.22 -11.48 6.99
N LEU A 98 17.08 -10.91 8.19
CA LEU A 98 18.12 -10.04 8.77
C LEU A 98 19.45 -10.76 8.94
N ARG A 99 19.45 -12.05 9.22
CA ARG A 99 20.67 -12.87 9.29
C ARG A 99 21.17 -13.30 7.92
N GLU A 100 20.29 -13.84 7.08
CA GLU A 100 20.63 -14.38 5.76
C GLU A 100 21.12 -13.29 4.79
N ALA A 101 20.48 -12.13 4.82
CA ALA A 101 20.80 -10.98 3.99
C ALA A 101 21.51 -9.85 4.76
N ALA A 102 22.25 -10.18 5.80
CA ALA A 102 22.90 -9.20 6.67
C ALA A 102 23.81 -8.24 5.91
N ALA A 103 24.64 -8.74 4.98
CA ALA A 103 25.56 -7.92 4.23
C ALA A 103 24.88 -6.83 3.38
N PRO A 104 23.93 -7.13 2.49
CA PRO A 104 23.24 -6.11 1.72
C PRO A 104 22.40 -5.17 2.59
N LEU A 105 21.72 -5.67 3.62
CA LEU A 105 20.95 -4.85 4.55
C LEU A 105 21.81 -3.86 5.32
N GLN A 106 22.95 -4.30 5.85
CA GLN A 106 23.89 -3.43 6.56
C GLN A 106 24.53 -2.41 5.64
N SER A 107 24.92 -2.80 4.43
CA SER A 107 25.48 -1.89 3.44
C SER A 107 24.50 -0.78 3.08
N ALA A 108 23.24 -1.12 2.80
CA ALA A 108 22.18 -0.15 2.52
C ALA A 108 21.91 0.76 3.73
N SER A 109 21.84 0.18 4.93
CA SER A 109 21.64 0.93 6.17
C SER A 109 22.74 1.97 6.42
N GLN A 110 23.99 1.59 6.27
CA GLN A 110 25.14 2.48 6.44
C GLN A 110 25.15 3.60 5.40
N ARG A 111 24.86 3.26 4.14
CA ARG A 111 24.91 4.23 3.05
C ARG A 111 23.80 5.28 3.12
N TYR A 112 22.57 4.87 3.49
CA TYR A 112 21.39 5.72 3.41
C TYR A 112 20.86 6.19 4.77
N GLY A 113 21.43 5.71 5.87
CA GLY A 113 21.02 6.09 7.22
C GLY A 113 19.65 5.54 7.67
N VAL A 114 19.18 4.48 7.00
CA VAL A 114 17.92 3.80 7.33
C VAL A 114 18.22 2.50 8.07
N PRO A 115 17.62 2.22 9.23
CA PRO A 115 17.87 0.97 9.95
C PRO A 115 17.57 -0.27 9.10
N ALA A 116 18.40 -1.30 9.23
CA ALA A 116 18.22 -2.55 8.50
C ALA A 116 16.86 -3.20 8.78
N GLU A 117 16.35 -3.06 10.00
CA GLU A 117 15.04 -3.57 10.41
C GLU A 117 13.89 -2.87 9.69
N VAL A 118 14.02 -1.58 9.38
CA VAL A 118 13.03 -0.82 8.60
C VAL A 118 13.06 -1.27 7.14
N ILE A 119 14.23 -1.43 6.55
CA ILE A 119 14.38 -1.95 5.18
C ILE A 119 13.77 -3.35 5.08
N ALA A 120 14.08 -4.23 6.02
CA ALA A 120 13.53 -5.58 6.09
C ALA A 120 12.01 -5.58 6.31
N ALA A 121 11.48 -4.67 7.14
CA ALA A 121 10.04 -4.55 7.37
C ALA A 121 9.29 -4.17 6.09
N ILE A 122 9.78 -3.20 5.33
CA ILE A 122 9.18 -2.83 4.03
C ILE A 122 9.27 -4.00 3.06
N TRP A 123 10.41 -4.65 2.97
CA TRP A 123 10.59 -5.84 2.13
C TRP A 123 9.58 -6.95 2.46
N GLY A 124 9.36 -7.21 3.75
CA GLY A 124 8.35 -8.15 4.21
C GLY A 124 6.91 -7.72 3.88
N MET A 125 6.60 -6.45 4.10
CA MET A 125 5.27 -5.90 3.82
C MET A 125 4.93 -5.89 2.34
N GLU A 126 5.89 -5.52 1.48
CA GLU A 126 5.66 -5.36 0.05
C GLU A 126 5.57 -6.70 -0.69
N SER A 127 6.45 -7.63 -0.41
CA SER A 127 6.58 -8.85 -1.21
C SER A 127 6.77 -10.12 -0.41
N ASN A 128 6.48 -10.10 0.89
CA ASN A 128 6.77 -11.23 1.77
C ASN A 128 8.22 -11.71 1.61
N PHE A 129 9.17 -10.77 1.67
CA PHE A 129 10.61 -10.99 1.47
C PHE A 129 10.94 -11.60 0.09
N GLY A 130 10.27 -11.15 -0.94
CA GLY A 130 10.41 -11.64 -2.31
C GLY A 130 9.65 -12.93 -2.61
N GLY A 131 8.94 -13.49 -1.64
CA GLY A 131 8.14 -14.70 -1.82
C GLY A 131 6.88 -14.49 -2.66
N ASN A 132 6.39 -13.27 -2.75
CA ASN A 132 5.23 -12.91 -3.54
C ASN A 132 5.27 -11.43 -3.95
N PHE A 133 5.65 -11.15 -5.17
CA PHE A 133 5.58 -9.80 -5.75
C PHE A 133 4.62 -9.69 -6.95
N GLY A 134 3.70 -10.65 -7.08
CA GLY A 134 2.77 -10.74 -8.19
C GLY A 134 3.26 -11.66 -9.30
N ASN A 135 2.39 -11.86 -10.27
CA ASN A 135 2.63 -12.76 -11.41
C ASN A 135 2.16 -12.15 -12.74
N PHE A 136 1.93 -10.84 -12.77
CA PHE A 136 1.56 -10.15 -14.00
C PHE A 136 2.81 -9.67 -14.73
N PRO A 137 2.93 -9.91 -16.04
CA PRO A 137 3.88 -9.16 -16.87
C PRO A 137 3.53 -7.66 -16.78
N THR A 138 4.47 -6.83 -16.35
CA THR A 138 4.20 -5.42 -16.04
C THR A 138 3.77 -4.63 -17.27
N VAL A 139 4.40 -4.89 -18.43
CA VAL A 139 4.03 -4.23 -19.69
C VAL A 139 2.60 -4.59 -20.09
N ASP A 140 2.23 -5.86 -19.98
CA ASP A 140 0.87 -6.34 -20.28
C ASP A 140 -0.17 -5.67 -19.38
N ALA A 141 0.08 -5.67 -18.06
CA ALA A 141 -0.82 -5.09 -17.09
C ALA A 141 -1.03 -3.59 -17.32
N LEU A 142 0.04 -2.84 -17.51
CA LEU A 142 -0.04 -1.40 -17.73
C LEU A 142 -0.63 -1.03 -19.10
N ALA A 143 -0.30 -1.78 -20.16
CA ALA A 143 -0.94 -1.59 -21.46
C ALA A 143 -2.44 -1.84 -21.39
N THR A 144 -2.86 -2.89 -20.68
CA THR A 144 -4.27 -3.19 -20.45
C THR A 144 -4.99 -2.07 -19.71
N LEU A 145 -4.44 -1.58 -18.60
CA LEU A 145 -5.04 -0.49 -17.82
C LEU A 145 -5.08 0.83 -18.60
N ALA A 146 -4.09 1.09 -19.44
CA ALA A 146 -4.06 2.25 -20.30
C ALA A 146 -5.14 2.17 -21.39
N PHE A 147 -5.34 0.98 -21.96
CA PHE A 147 -6.37 0.71 -22.96
C PHE A 147 -7.79 0.75 -22.36
N ASP A 148 -8.01 0.20 -21.16
CA ASP A 148 -9.32 0.19 -20.46
C ASP A 148 -9.87 1.60 -20.20
N GLY A 149 -9.01 2.58 -20.05
CA GLY A 149 -9.35 4.00 -20.05
C GLY A 149 -9.67 4.62 -18.70
N ARG A 150 -10.02 3.85 -17.67
CA ARG A 150 -10.39 4.38 -16.35
C ARG A 150 -9.28 5.23 -15.70
N ARG A 151 -8.03 4.81 -15.89
CA ARG A 151 -6.83 5.51 -15.41
C ARG A 151 -5.81 5.67 -16.54
N ALA A 152 -6.29 5.95 -17.76
CA ALA A 152 -5.48 5.92 -18.98
C ALA A 152 -4.22 6.79 -18.90
N ALA A 153 -4.33 8.03 -18.45
CA ALA A 153 -3.19 8.96 -18.40
C ALA A 153 -2.10 8.45 -17.44
N TRP A 154 -2.48 7.99 -16.26
CA TRP A 154 -1.55 7.41 -15.30
C TRP A 154 -0.91 6.12 -15.85
N ALA A 155 -1.71 5.20 -16.38
CA ALA A 155 -1.22 3.93 -16.89
C ALA A 155 -0.30 4.12 -18.11
N GLN A 156 -0.57 5.06 -19.00
CA GLN A 156 0.31 5.41 -20.12
C GLN A 156 1.65 5.95 -19.64
N LYS A 157 1.65 6.80 -18.62
CA LYS A 157 2.89 7.31 -18.00
C LYS A 157 3.73 6.17 -17.43
N GLU A 158 3.11 5.28 -16.65
CA GLU A 158 3.83 4.15 -16.06
C GLU A 158 4.27 3.12 -17.12
N LEU A 159 3.48 2.88 -18.16
CA LEU A 159 3.87 2.03 -19.28
C LEU A 159 5.10 2.58 -20.02
N LEU A 160 5.11 3.88 -20.28
CA LEU A 160 6.27 4.52 -20.91
C LEU A 160 7.52 4.39 -20.04
N ALA A 161 7.38 4.57 -18.73
CA ALA A 161 8.46 4.36 -17.78
C ALA A 161 8.94 2.88 -17.76
N ALA A 162 8.02 1.92 -17.82
CA ALA A 162 8.36 0.49 -17.92
C ALA A 162 9.17 0.18 -19.19
N LEU A 163 8.75 0.72 -20.33
CA LEU A 163 9.52 0.58 -21.57
C LEU A 163 10.90 1.22 -21.48
N ARG A 164 11.04 2.35 -20.79
CA ARG A 164 12.33 3.00 -20.55
C ARG A 164 13.26 2.13 -19.70
N ILE A 165 12.76 1.46 -18.68
CA ILE A 165 13.53 0.53 -17.86
C ILE A 165 14.10 -0.60 -18.71
N ILE A 166 13.28 -1.17 -19.60
CA ILE A 166 13.70 -2.23 -20.53
C ILE A 166 14.73 -1.68 -21.53
N ASP A 167 14.49 -0.49 -22.07
CA ASP A 167 15.36 0.18 -23.04
C ASP A 167 16.74 0.48 -22.45
N ASN A 168 16.81 0.82 -21.18
CA ASN A 168 18.05 1.00 -20.43
C ASN A 168 18.81 -0.30 -20.16
N GLY A 169 18.20 -1.45 -20.35
CA GLY A 169 18.81 -2.76 -20.14
C GLY A 169 18.75 -3.26 -18.69
N ASP A 170 17.96 -2.64 -17.81
CA ASP A 170 17.85 -3.07 -16.42
C ASP A 170 17.15 -4.44 -16.28
N ILE A 171 16.18 -4.71 -17.13
CA ILE A 171 15.42 -5.97 -17.18
C ILE A 171 14.85 -6.16 -18.59
N ASP A 172 14.55 -7.39 -18.97
CA ASP A 172 13.74 -7.68 -20.16
C ASP A 172 12.25 -7.79 -19.82
N ALA A 173 11.39 -7.72 -20.85
CA ALA A 173 9.94 -7.78 -20.68
C ALA A 173 9.46 -9.07 -20.03
N ALA A 174 10.11 -10.22 -20.30
CA ALA A 174 9.72 -11.53 -19.78
C ALA A 174 9.95 -11.65 -18.27
N HIS A 175 10.95 -10.97 -17.73
CA HIS A 175 11.31 -10.99 -16.31
C HIS A 175 10.77 -9.77 -15.52
N MET A 176 10.21 -8.79 -16.21
CA MET A 176 9.57 -7.62 -15.58
C MET A 176 8.18 -8.01 -15.07
N ILE A 177 8.17 -8.63 -13.90
CA ILE A 177 6.96 -9.19 -13.27
C ILE A 177 6.58 -8.38 -12.04
N GLY A 178 5.30 -8.23 -11.80
CA GLY A 178 4.79 -7.53 -10.63
C GLY A 178 3.30 -7.73 -10.38
N SER A 179 2.69 -6.76 -9.71
CA SER A 179 1.27 -6.74 -9.42
C SER A 179 0.45 -6.39 -10.68
N TRP A 180 -0.86 -6.60 -10.60
CA TRP A 180 -1.81 -6.21 -11.64
C TRP A 180 -1.81 -4.70 -11.94
N ALA A 181 -1.35 -3.89 -11.00
CA ALA A 181 -1.30 -2.42 -11.11
C ALA A 181 0.11 -1.88 -11.42
N GLY A 182 1.05 -2.74 -11.83
CA GLY A 182 2.37 -2.33 -12.30
C GLY A 182 3.43 -2.13 -11.20
N ALA A 183 3.15 -2.47 -9.95
CA ALA A 183 4.15 -2.50 -8.90
C ALA A 183 5.07 -3.71 -9.08
N MET A 184 6.40 -3.52 -9.04
CA MET A 184 7.36 -4.47 -9.56
C MET A 184 8.30 -5.04 -8.50
N GLY A 185 8.62 -6.33 -8.64
CA GLY A 185 9.70 -7.00 -7.91
C GLY A 185 9.56 -6.95 -6.39
N HIS A 186 10.67 -7.15 -5.72
CA HIS A 186 10.71 -7.21 -4.25
C HIS A 186 10.27 -5.91 -3.56
N THR A 187 10.55 -4.76 -4.18
CA THR A 187 10.26 -3.44 -3.60
C THR A 187 8.86 -2.93 -3.91
N GLN A 188 8.16 -3.55 -4.86
CA GLN A 188 6.88 -3.08 -5.39
C GLN A 188 6.93 -1.63 -5.90
N PHE A 189 8.04 -1.23 -6.47
CA PHE A 189 8.15 0.06 -7.14
C PHE A 189 7.29 0.11 -8.40
N LEU A 190 6.55 1.20 -8.57
CA LEU A 190 6.02 1.58 -9.87
C LEU A 190 7.19 1.91 -10.83
N PRO A 191 7.01 1.76 -12.15
CA PRO A 191 8.09 2.07 -13.10
C PRO A 191 8.69 3.47 -12.97
N SER A 192 7.87 4.49 -12.76
CA SER A 192 8.34 5.87 -12.56
C SER A 192 9.18 6.03 -11.28
N VAL A 193 8.81 5.33 -10.22
CA VAL A 193 9.56 5.29 -8.95
C VAL A 193 10.89 4.56 -9.14
N PHE A 194 10.88 3.47 -9.87
CA PHE A 194 12.11 2.74 -10.23
C PHE A 194 13.11 3.65 -10.95
N LEU A 195 12.67 4.37 -11.97
CA LEU A 195 13.55 5.29 -12.71
C LEU A 195 14.17 6.36 -11.83
N ALA A 196 13.43 6.82 -10.82
CA ALA A 196 13.91 7.87 -9.91
C ALA A 196 14.81 7.34 -8.78
N TYR A 197 14.56 6.15 -8.26
CA TYR A 197 15.14 5.70 -6.98
C TYR A 197 15.81 4.34 -6.99
N ALA A 198 15.64 3.50 -8.00
CA ALA A 198 16.32 2.22 -8.05
C ALA A 198 17.84 2.41 -8.17
N VAL A 199 18.59 1.53 -7.51
CA VAL A 199 20.06 1.59 -7.39
C VAL A 199 20.66 0.29 -7.86
N ASP A 200 21.72 0.38 -8.68
CA ASP A 200 22.66 -0.72 -8.97
C ASP A 200 23.71 -0.74 -7.85
N ALA A 201 23.48 -1.55 -6.84
CA ALA A 201 24.34 -1.61 -5.66
C ALA A 201 25.43 -2.69 -5.75
N ASP A 202 25.22 -3.71 -6.59
CA ASP A 202 26.23 -4.75 -6.84
C ASP A 202 27.18 -4.38 -7.98
N GLY A 203 26.91 -3.31 -8.73
CA GLY A 203 27.78 -2.76 -9.75
C GLY A 203 27.82 -3.57 -11.05
N ASP A 204 26.80 -4.38 -11.33
CA ASP A 204 26.71 -5.19 -12.54
C ASP A 204 26.20 -4.41 -13.78
N GLY A 205 25.86 -3.14 -13.62
CA GLY A 205 25.35 -2.25 -14.67
C GLY A 205 23.82 -2.30 -14.82
N ARG A 206 23.11 -3.01 -13.95
CA ARG A 206 21.65 -3.11 -13.96
C ARG A 206 21.07 -2.83 -12.57
N ARG A 207 19.90 -2.22 -12.55
CA ARG A 207 19.14 -2.02 -11.32
C ARG A 207 18.12 -3.15 -11.21
N ASP A 208 18.49 -4.22 -10.52
CA ASP A 208 17.71 -5.46 -10.49
C ASP A 208 16.96 -5.64 -9.16
N ILE A 209 15.73 -5.12 -9.07
CA ILE A 209 14.87 -5.31 -7.90
C ILE A 209 14.12 -6.65 -7.90
N TRP A 210 14.38 -7.53 -8.87
CA TRP A 210 13.78 -8.87 -8.96
C TRP A 210 14.72 -9.96 -8.49
N GLY A 211 16.02 -9.82 -8.68
CA GLY A 211 17.00 -10.89 -8.42
C GLY A 211 18.22 -10.48 -7.61
N SER A 212 18.52 -9.19 -7.43
CA SER A 212 19.68 -8.71 -6.69
C SER A 212 19.28 -8.15 -5.32
N LEU A 213 19.62 -8.85 -4.23
CA LEU A 213 19.34 -8.34 -2.88
C LEU A 213 20.12 -7.06 -2.55
N PRO A 214 21.38 -6.84 -2.98
CA PRO A 214 22.00 -5.54 -2.88
C PRO A 214 21.18 -4.42 -3.50
N ASP A 215 20.65 -4.61 -4.70
CA ASP A 215 19.82 -3.62 -5.40
C ASP A 215 18.47 -3.42 -4.71
N VAL A 216 17.83 -4.50 -4.26
CA VAL A 216 16.56 -4.45 -3.52
C VAL A 216 16.69 -3.61 -2.25
N THR A 217 17.68 -3.90 -1.43
CA THR A 217 17.88 -3.22 -0.13
C THR A 217 18.32 -1.78 -0.31
N ALA A 218 19.26 -1.52 -1.21
CA ALA A 218 19.72 -0.18 -1.51
C ALA A 218 18.63 0.69 -2.16
N SER A 219 17.83 0.14 -3.05
CA SER A 219 16.72 0.86 -3.70
C SER A 219 15.65 1.25 -2.68
N THR A 220 15.27 0.35 -1.78
CA THR A 220 14.33 0.64 -0.70
C THR A 220 14.85 1.75 0.21
N ALA A 221 16.08 1.65 0.67
CA ALA A 221 16.71 2.63 1.54
C ALA A 221 16.90 3.98 0.86
N ASN A 222 17.28 3.99 -0.41
CA ASN A 222 17.43 5.20 -1.22
C ASN A 222 16.10 5.95 -1.36
N TYR A 223 15.00 5.24 -1.61
CA TYR A 223 13.66 5.84 -1.66
C TYR A 223 13.32 6.54 -0.34
N LEU A 224 13.53 5.88 0.79
CA LEU A 224 13.25 6.47 2.10
C LEU A 224 14.14 7.68 2.39
N ALA A 225 15.43 7.60 2.09
CA ALA A 225 16.37 8.71 2.28
C ALA A 225 15.96 9.95 1.49
N HIS A 226 15.60 9.79 0.20
CA HIS A 226 15.13 10.89 -0.64
C HIS A 226 13.70 11.35 -0.30
N SER A 227 12.94 10.54 0.41
CA SER A 227 11.59 10.89 0.88
C SER A 227 11.56 11.60 2.23
N GLY A 228 12.73 11.88 2.82
CA GLY A 228 12.86 12.65 4.05
C GLY A 228 13.15 11.84 5.30
N TRP A 229 13.71 10.64 5.17
CA TRP A 229 14.13 9.86 6.33
C TRP A 229 15.16 10.62 7.16
N LYS A 230 14.90 10.68 8.46
CA LYS A 230 15.80 11.30 9.44
C LYS A 230 16.54 10.22 10.21
N THR A 231 17.83 10.08 9.94
CA THR A 231 18.70 9.12 10.63
C THR A 231 18.71 9.39 12.14
N GLY A 232 18.52 8.33 12.92
CA GLY A 232 18.53 8.40 14.38
C GLY A 232 17.19 8.77 15.02
N GLU A 233 16.20 9.24 14.25
CA GLU A 233 14.84 9.41 14.77
C GLU A 233 14.03 8.13 14.68
N PRO A 234 13.21 7.77 15.70
CA PRO A 234 12.28 6.65 15.60
C PRO A 234 11.11 6.99 14.64
N TRP A 235 10.40 5.97 14.17
CA TRP A 235 9.14 6.18 13.44
C TRP A 235 8.04 6.73 14.36
N GLY A 236 8.04 6.32 15.61
CA GLY A 236 7.05 6.65 16.61
C GLY A 236 7.18 5.80 17.86
N VAL A 237 6.22 5.93 18.73
CA VAL A 237 6.11 5.19 19.98
C VAL A 237 4.65 5.02 20.37
N GLU A 238 4.28 3.90 20.97
CA GLU A 238 2.96 3.72 21.57
C GLU A 238 2.82 4.60 22.82
N VAL A 239 1.70 5.32 22.92
CA VAL A 239 1.47 6.29 23.98
C VAL A 239 0.14 6.06 24.67
N ARG A 240 0.04 6.61 25.88
CA ARG A 240 -1.18 6.77 26.65
C ARG A 240 -1.59 8.23 26.60
N LEU A 241 -2.84 8.47 26.21
CA LEU A 241 -3.39 9.82 26.17
C LEU A 241 -3.95 10.23 27.53
N PRO A 242 -3.86 11.51 27.90
CA PRO A 242 -4.45 11.99 29.14
C PRO A 242 -5.98 11.94 29.12
N ALA A 243 -6.60 11.89 30.29
CA ALA A 243 -8.06 12.00 30.40
C ALA A 243 -8.53 13.32 29.77
N GLY A 244 -9.63 13.25 29.00
CA GLY A 244 -10.17 14.44 28.33
C GLY A 244 -9.37 14.89 27.10
N PHE A 245 -8.48 14.06 26.57
CA PHE A 245 -7.75 14.37 25.34
C PHE A 245 -8.70 14.74 24.20
N ASP A 246 -8.42 15.84 23.53
CA ASP A 246 -9.17 16.26 22.35
C ASP A 246 -8.76 15.45 21.13
N HIS A 247 -9.56 14.46 20.76
CA HIS A 247 -9.29 13.57 19.63
C HIS A 247 -9.33 14.26 18.26
N ALA A 248 -9.84 15.50 18.16
CA ALA A 248 -9.68 16.30 16.94
C ALA A 248 -8.19 16.61 16.66
N ARG A 249 -7.34 16.52 17.66
CA ARG A 249 -5.88 16.67 17.53
C ARG A 249 -5.17 15.36 17.18
N ALA A 250 -5.86 14.22 17.18
CA ALA A 250 -5.30 12.92 16.79
C ALA A 250 -5.27 12.76 15.27
N GLU A 251 -4.56 13.64 14.59
CA GLU A 251 -4.40 13.67 13.12
C GLU A 251 -2.94 13.92 12.76
N THR A 252 -2.48 13.32 11.67
CA THR A 252 -1.09 13.49 11.19
C THR A 252 -0.75 14.92 10.75
N SER A 253 -1.77 15.74 10.51
CA SER A 253 -1.64 17.16 10.19
C SER A 253 -1.39 18.05 11.41
N VAL A 254 -1.73 17.59 12.61
CA VAL A 254 -1.47 18.30 13.88
C VAL A 254 -0.08 17.92 14.36
N ARG A 255 0.84 18.87 14.33
CA ARG A 255 2.27 18.64 14.59
C ARG A 255 2.78 19.58 15.66
N GLN A 256 3.51 19.03 16.61
CA GLN A 256 4.31 19.76 17.60
C GLN A 256 5.45 18.86 18.09
N ASP A 257 6.41 19.41 18.81
CA ASP A 257 7.49 18.58 19.32
C ASP A 257 7.02 17.62 20.44
N SER A 258 7.79 16.58 20.67
CA SER A 258 7.44 15.55 21.66
C SER A 258 7.45 16.10 23.10
N ALA A 259 8.25 17.11 23.40
CA ALA A 259 8.28 17.73 24.72
C ALA A 259 6.97 18.47 25.02
N GLN A 260 6.37 19.10 24.02
CA GLN A 260 5.07 19.76 24.16
C GLN A 260 3.94 18.73 24.34
N TRP A 261 3.95 17.62 23.59
CA TRP A 261 3.01 16.53 23.84
C TRP A 261 3.15 15.96 25.26
N ALA A 262 4.39 15.80 25.75
CA ALA A 262 4.64 15.35 27.11
C ALA A 262 4.10 16.34 28.16
N ALA A 263 4.29 17.66 27.96
CA ALA A 263 3.77 18.70 28.83
C ALA A 263 2.23 18.70 28.88
N GLU A 264 1.56 18.28 27.83
CA GLU A 264 0.11 18.13 27.76
C GLU A 264 -0.40 16.77 28.30
N GLY A 265 0.48 15.93 28.82
CA GLY A 265 0.11 14.68 29.51
C GLY A 265 0.18 13.44 28.66
N VAL A 266 0.69 13.50 27.42
CA VAL A 266 0.97 12.31 26.61
C VAL A 266 2.19 11.59 27.17
N GLN A 267 2.07 10.29 27.41
CA GLN A 267 3.12 9.47 28.02
C GLN A 267 3.37 8.21 27.18
N ALA A 268 4.61 7.75 27.14
CA ALA A 268 4.90 6.43 26.60
C ALA A 268 4.14 5.35 27.40
N VAL A 269 3.63 4.35 26.72
CA VAL A 269 2.78 3.31 27.35
C VAL A 269 3.51 2.53 28.43
N ASP A 270 4.84 2.38 28.33
CA ASP A 270 5.73 1.71 29.28
C ASP A 270 6.22 2.63 30.42
N GLY A 271 5.83 3.92 30.41
CA GLY A 271 6.23 4.90 31.39
C GLY A 271 7.63 5.51 31.15
N SER A 272 8.32 5.15 30.08
CA SER A 272 9.60 5.75 29.70
C SER A 272 9.41 7.19 29.21
N ALA A 273 10.53 7.94 29.08
CA ALA A 273 10.50 9.26 28.46
C ALA A 273 10.13 9.13 26.97
N LEU A 274 9.32 10.08 26.46
CA LEU A 274 9.03 10.14 25.03
C LEU A 274 10.30 10.41 24.25
N PRO A 275 10.50 9.71 23.12
CA PRO A 275 11.65 9.98 22.26
C PRO A 275 11.57 11.41 21.70
N ALA A 276 12.74 12.04 21.52
CA ALA A 276 12.82 13.38 20.96
C ALA A 276 12.42 13.36 19.47
N MET A 277 11.38 14.09 19.16
CA MET A 277 10.88 14.30 17.79
C MET A 277 10.40 15.74 17.66
N ALA A 278 11.00 16.50 16.74
CA ALA A 278 10.68 17.91 16.57
C ALA A 278 9.30 18.16 15.93
N ASP A 279 8.78 17.18 15.21
CA ASP A 279 7.58 17.33 14.38
C ASP A 279 6.70 16.07 14.51
N ALA A 280 6.16 15.88 15.72
CA ALA A 280 5.39 14.71 16.12
C ALA A 280 3.89 14.94 16.03
N SER A 281 3.15 13.90 15.68
CA SER A 281 1.69 13.86 15.70
C SER A 281 1.21 12.71 16.58
N VAL A 282 0.05 12.85 17.20
CA VAL A 282 -0.65 11.75 17.85
C VAL A 282 -1.67 11.17 16.89
N ILE A 283 -1.78 9.86 16.83
CA ILE A 283 -2.82 9.13 16.10
C ILE A 283 -3.49 8.11 17.00
N ALA A 284 -4.80 7.92 16.81
CA ALA A 284 -5.62 6.93 17.49
C ALA A 284 -6.42 6.12 16.45
N PRO A 285 -5.81 5.10 15.80
CA PRO A 285 -6.38 4.44 14.62
C PRO A 285 -7.72 3.75 14.88
N ALA A 286 -7.96 3.31 16.11
CA ALA A 286 -9.20 2.67 16.55
C ALA A 286 -10.02 3.55 17.52
N GLY A 287 -9.80 4.87 17.48
CA GLY A 287 -10.48 5.81 18.36
C GLY A 287 -10.01 5.74 19.81
N ALA A 288 -10.81 6.26 20.72
CA ALA A 288 -10.48 6.37 22.13
C ALA A 288 -10.35 5.01 22.86
N ARG A 289 -10.94 3.97 22.33
CA ARG A 289 -10.95 2.62 22.93
C ARG A 289 -9.71 1.79 22.57
N GLY A 290 -8.92 2.22 21.63
CA GLY A 290 -7.76 1.48 21.12
C GLY A 290 -6.42 2.12 21.49
N PRO A 291 -5.32 1.49 21.03
CA PRO A 291 -3.99 2.06 21.15
C PRO A 291 -3.85 3.41 20.49
N ALA A 292 -3.00 4.27 21.06
CA ALA A 292 -2.57 5.53 20.49
C ALA A 292 -1.06 5.51 20.25
N PHE A 293 -0.61 6.28 19.27
CA PHE A 293 0.79 6.39 18.90
C PHE A 293 1.19 7.85 18.73
N MET A 294 2.37 8.21 19.20
CA MET A 294 3.03 9.44 18.79
C MET A 294 3.97 9.08 17.63
N VAL A 295 3.79 9.71 16.48
CA VAL A 295 4.49 9.39 15.24
C VAL A 295 5.25 10.60 14.71
N GLY A 296 6.44 10.37 14.16
CA GLY A 296 7.33 11.44 13.74
C GLY A 296 7.47 11.58 12.22
N ALA A 297 8.52 12.29 11.82
CA ALA A 297 8.87 12.50 10.42
C ALA A 297 9.09 11.20 9.65
N ASN A 298 9.69 10.19 10.28
CA ASN A 298 9.96 8.90 9.64
C ASN A 298 8.68 8.09 9.39
N PHE A 299 7.66 8.22 10.23
CA PHE A 299 6.34 7.67 9.93
C PHE A 299 5.74 8.30 8.66
N ARG A 300 5.85 9.62 8.51
CA ARG A 300 5.40 10.31 7.30
C ARG A 300 6.20 9.92 6.07
N THR A 301 7.49 9.63 6.22
CA THR A 301 8.33 9.08 5.15
C THR A 301 7.83 7.71 4.71
N ILE A 302 7.45 6.84 5.65
CA ILE A 302 6.83 5.54 5.31
C ILE A 302 5.50 5.72 4.59
N LEU A 303 4.68 6.71 4.99
CA LEU A 303 3.44 7.05 4.28
C LEU A 303 3.67 7.46 2.82
N ARG A 304 4.85 7.95 2.45
CA ARG A 304 5.19 8.22 1.05
C ARG A 304 5.41 6.96 0.23
N TYR A 305 5.86 5.89 0.88
CA TYR A 305 5.97 4.58 0.23
C TYR A 305 4.58 4.00 -0.06
N ASN A 306 3.69 4.06 0.92
CA ASN A 306 2.29 3.69 0.79
C ASN A 306 1.44 4.58 1.73
N ASN A 307 0.54 5.36 1.16
CA ASN A 307 -0.27 6.35 1.90
C ASN A 307 -1.44 5.69 2.67
N SER A 308 -1.09 4.79 3.57
CA SER A 308 -2.01 4.11 4.49
C SER A 308 -1.44 4.15 5.91
N VAL A 309 -2.21 4.66 6.86
CA VAL A 309 -1.82 4.68 8.28
C VAL A 309 -1.59 3.26 8.80
N ASN A 310 -2.44 2.32 8.41
CA ASN A 310 -2.27 0.91 8.78
C ASN A 310 -0.97 0.32 8.23
N TYR A 311 -0.63 0.64 6.99
CA TYR A 311 0.65 0.24 6.40
C TYR A 311 1.84 0.83 7.15
N ALA A 312 1.83 2.12 7.39
CA ALA A 312 2.94 2.79 8.07
C ALA A 312 3.11 2.29 9.52
N LEU A 313 2.02 2.04 10.24
CA LEU A 313 2.05 1.36 11.54
C LEU A 313 2.59 -0.07 11.42
N GLY A 314 2.17 -0.81 10.41
CA GLY A 314 2.66 -2.17 10.13
C GLY A 314 4.16 -2.20 9.94
N VAL A 315 4.71 -1.30 9.11
CA VAL A 315 6.17 -1.16 8.93
C VAL A 315 6.87 -0.79 10.23
N GLY A 316 6.37 0.23 10.92
CA GLY A 316 6.96 0.70 12.19
C GLY A 316 6.98 -0.39 13.26
N LEU A 317 5.84 -1.03 13.53
CA LEU A 317 5.70 -2.09 14.52
C LEU A 317 6.49 -3.35 14.14
N LEU A 318 6.49 -3.72 12.87
CA LEU A 318 7.30 -4.86 12.40
C LEU A 318 8.79 -4.58 12.60
N SER A 319 9.26 -3.39 12.19
CA SER A 319 10.67 -3.02 12.38
C SER A 319 11.08 -3.01 13.85
N GLN A 320 10.22 -2.51 14.73
CA GLN A 320 10.42 -2.51 16.17
C GLN A 320 10.56 -3.93 16.74
N GLN A 321 9.71 -4.85 16.34
CA GLN A 321 9.78 -6.24 16.80
C GLN A 321 10.93 -7.01 16.15
N LEU A 322 11.33 -6.70 14.92
CA LEU A 322 12.54 -7.24 14.31
C LEU A 322 13.81 -6.82 15.07
N ALA A 323 13.80 -5.62 15.64
CA ALA A 323 14.88 -5.13 16.52
C ALA A 323 14.82 -5.67 17.95
N GLY A 324 13.86 -6.56 18.26
CA GLY A 324 13.70 -7.13 19.60
C GLY A 324 12.82 -6.33 20.55
N GLY A 325 12.19 -5.26 20.07
CA GLY A 325 11.26 -4.44 20.85
C GLY A 325 9.89 -5.11 21.04
N PRO A 326 9.02 -4.51 21.88
CA PRO A 326 7.71 -5.04 22.20
C PRO A 326 6.72 -4.89 21.04
N GLY A 327 5.65 -5.68 21.07
CA GLY A 327 4.45 -5.44 20.28
C GLY A 327 3.58 -4.36 20.90
N VAL A 328 2.39 -4.13 20.33
CA VAL A 328 1.39 -3.20 20.87
C VAL A 328 0.92 -3.71 22.23
N GLN A 329 0.92 -2.83 23.24
CA GLN A 329 0.61 -3.17 24.63
C GLN A 329 -0.85 -2.89 25.00
N ALA A 330 -1.42 -1.79 24.51
CA ALA A 330 -2.83 -1.48 24.76
C ALA A 330 -3.75 -2.41 23.95
N ALA A 331 -4.91 -2.69 24.51
CA ALA A 331 -5.88 -3.59 23.88
C ALA A 331 -6.59 -2.90 22.70
N TRP A 332 -6.76 -3.64 21.60
CA TRP A 332 -7.63 -3.24 20.51
C TRP A 332 -9.09 -3.53 20.84
N PRO A 333 -10.05 -2.69 20.37
CA PRO A 333 -11.47 -2.90 20.59
C PRO A 333 -12.02 -3.99 19.64
N ARG A 334 -11.63 -5.24 19.89
CA ARG A 334 -11.91 -6.40 19.02
C ARG A 334 -13.38 -6.81 18.96
N ASP A 335 -14.19 -6.29 19.86
CA ASP A 335 -15.64 -6.44 19.86
C ASP A 335 -16.34 -5.61 18.78
N LEU A 336 -15.66 -4.59 18.23
CA LEU A 336 -16.20 -3.75 17.17
C LEU A 336 -16.07 -4.43 15.81
N ALA A 337 -17.20 -4.65 15.13
CA ALA A 337 -17.19 -5.16 13.77
C ALA A 337 -16.83 -4.04 12.77
N PRO A 338 -16.12 -4.36 11.67
CA PRO A 338 -15.88 -3.41 10.61
C PRO A 338 -17.20 -3.03 9.93
N LEU A 339 -17.35 -1.75 9.55
CA LEU A 339 -18.45 -1.33 8.69
C LEU A 339 -18.16 -1.72 7.24
N SER A 340 -19.19 -2.12 6.52
CA SER A 340 -19.12 -2.27 5.08
C SER A 340 -18.93 -0.90 4.41
N ARG A 341 -18.47 -0.91 3.17
CA ARG A 341 -18.36 0.32 2.39
C ARG A 341 -19.72 1.01 2.21
N GLU A 342 -20.76 0.24 2.02
CA GLU A 342 -22.13 0.75 1.93
C GLU A 342 -22.58 1.39 3.25
N GLN A 343 -22.30 0.75 4.38
CA GLN A 343 -22.56 1.32 5.71
C GLN A 343 -21.80 2.61 5.95
N LEU A 344 -20.53 2.71 5.51
CA LEU A 344 -19.77 3.96 5.59
C LEU A 344 -20.36 5.06 4.73
N ARG A 345 -20.82 4.75 3.51
CA ARG A 345 -21.56 5.70 2.66
C ARG A 345 -22.85 6.19 3.33
N ALA A 346 -23.61 5.27 3.92
CA ALA A 346 -24.83 5.62 4.63
C ALA A 346 -24.52 6.52 5.85
N LEU A 347 -23.45 6.25 6.58
CA LEU A 347 -23.00 7.08 7.70
C LEU A 347 -22.61 8.48 7.23
N GLN A 348 -21.81 8.60 6.17
CA GLN A 348 -21.42 9.88 5.57
C GLN A 348 -22.64 10.68 5.10
N ALA A 349 -23.55 10.04 4.39
CA ALA A 349 -24.78 10.67 3.91
C ALA A 349 -25.65 11.17 5.08
N ALA A 350 -25.88 10.35 6.10
CA ALA A 350 -26.67 10.73 7.28
C ALA A 350 -26.02 11.86 8.09
N LEU A 351 -24.69 11.91 8.18
CA LEU A 351 -23.95 13.03 8.77
C LEU A 351 -24.21 14.33 8.00
N ASN A 352 -24.08 14.27 6.66
CA ASN A 352 -24.28 15.43 5.79
C ASN A 352 -25.73 15.95 5.86
N GLU A 353 -26.74 15.06 5.86
CA GLU A 353 -28.14 15.40 5.98
C GLU A 353 -28.48 16.12 7.31
N ARG A 354 -27.75 15.79 8.38
CA ARG A 354 -27.88 16.44 9.69
C ARG A 354 -27.00 17.69 9.87
N GLY A 355 -26.29 18.11 8.81
CA GLY A 355 -25.45 19.31 8.83
C GLY A 355 -24.04 19.13 9.39
N PHE A 356 -23.63 17.87 9.64
CA PHE A 356 -22.26 17.54 10.02
C PHE A 356 -21.46 17.26 8.74
N SER A 357 -20.63 18.19 8.32
CA SER A 357 -19.89 18.10 7.06
C SER A 357 -18.90 16.94 7.04
N ALA A 358 -19.32 15.79 6.49
CA ALA A 358 -18.54 14.56 6.42
C ALA A 358 -17.79 14.36 5.08
N GLY A 359 -17.85 15.33 4.20
CA GLY A 359 -17.30 15.23 2.85
C GLY A 359 -18.17 14.40 1.91
N THR A 360 -17.59 13.92 0.83
CA THR A 360 -18.30 13.07 -0.16
C THR A 360 -18.63 11.71 0.46
N ALA A 361 -19.86 11.24 0.24
CA ALA A 361 -20.27 9.91 0.67
C ALA A 361 -19.76 8.82 -0.29
N ASP A 362 -18.46 8.56 -0.24
CA ASP A 362 -17.74 7.60 -1.09
C ASP A 362 -17.47 6.24 -0.44
N GLY A 363 -17.77 6.12 0.87
CA GLY A 363 -17.52 4.92 1.66
C GLY A 363 -16.05 4.75 2.08
N VAL A 364 -15.28 5.84 2.09
CA VAL A 364 -13.88 5.87 2.53
C VAL A 364 -13.73 6.83 3.71
N MET A 365 -13.12 6.36 4.81
CA MET A 365 -12.84 7.21 5.96
C MET A 365 -11.71 8.19 5.65
N GLY A 366 -12.06 9.46 5.60
CA GLY A 366 -11.11 10.56 5.43
C GLY A 366 -11.18 11.56 6.58
N PRO A 367 -10.30 12.59 6.57
CA PRO A 367 -10.30 13.64 7.61
C PRO A 367 -11.64 14.37 7.76
N ALA A 368 -12.32 14.67 6.65
CA ALA A 368 -13.64 15.31 6.68
C ALA A 368 -14.70 14.43 7.34
N THR A 369 -14.71 13.14 7.02
CA THR A 369 -15.65 12.18 7.63
C THR A 369 -15.39 12.06 9.13
N ARG A 370 -14.13 11.95 9.56
CA ARG A 370 -13.79 11.94 11.00
C ARG A 370 -14.21 13.22 11.69
N ALA A 371 -13.99 14.38 11.08
CA ALA A 371 -14.39 15.66 11.66
C ALA A 371 -15.92 15.77 11.82
N GLY A 372 -16.68 15.40 10.81
CA GLY A 372 -18.16 15.37 10.88
C GLY A 372 -18.67 14.40 11.93
N LEU A 373 -18.07 13.21 12.01
CA LEU A 373 -18.43 12.22 13.02
C LEU A 373 -18.12 12.70 14.45
N ARG A 374 -16.99 13.38 14.67
CA ARG A 374 -16.68 13.99 15.97
C ARG A 374 -17.70 15.04 16.38
N GLN A 375 -18.13 15.89 15.46
CA GLN A 375 -19.18 16.88 15.73
C GLN A 375 -20.50 16.21 16.14
N PHE A 376 -20.89 15.14 15.45
CA PHE A 376 -22.06 14.37 15.82
C PHE A 376 -21.89 13.73 17.21
N GLN A 377 -20.77 13.09 17.49
CA GLN A 377 -20.49 12.49 18.80
C GLN A 377 -20.56 13.55 19.92
N GLN A 378 -20.00 14.74 19.72
CA GLN A 378 -20.11 15.86 20.68
C GLN A 378 -21.57 16.25 20.91
N SER A 379 -22.39 16.36 19.87
CA SER A 379 -23.80 16.69 19.98
C SER A 379 -24.60 15.66 20.80
N GLN A 380 -24.10 14.43 20.89
CA GLN A 380 -24.69 13.33 21.65
C GLN A 380 -24.05 13.12 23.03
N GLY A 381 -23.11 13.99 23.44
CA GLY A 381 -22.39 13.84 24.71
C GLY A 381 -21.46 12.62 24.76
N LEU A 382 -21.05 12.10 23.58
CA LEU A 382 -20.14 10.97 23.44
C LEU A 382 -18.70 11.45 23.33
N VAL A 383 -17.74 10.55 23.57
CA VAL A 383 -16.33 10.83 23.27
C VAL A 383 -16.18 11.05 21.77
N ALA A 384 -15.68 12.22 21.39
CA ALA A 384 -15.58 12.65 20.00
C ALA A 384 -14.29 12.16 19.35
N ASP A 385 -14.14 10.85 19.20
CA ASP A 385 -12.94 10.21 18.64
C ASP A 385 -12.95 10.07 17.11
N GLY A 386 -14.11 10.24 16.48
CA GLY A 386 -14.25 10.14 15.04
C GLY A 386 -14.14 8.72 14.49
N TYR A 387 -14.20 7.71 15.36
CA TYR A 387 -14.15 6.31 14.92
C TYR A 387 -15.55 5.78 14.59
N PRO A 388 -15.78 5.25 13.36
CA PRO A 388 -17.11 4.82 12.93
C PRO A 388 -17.48 3.48 13.54
N THR A 389 -18.67 3.40 14.12
CA THR A 389 -19.26 2.17 14.65
C THR A 389 -20.66 1.94 14.14
N LEU A 390 -21.12 0.69 14.16
CA LEU A 390 -22.50 0.36 13.79
C LEU A 390 -23.50 1.07 14.73
N GLU A 391 -23.18 1.21 15.99
CA GLU A 391 -24.03 1.93 16.95
C GLU A 391 -24.23 3.41 16.55
N LEU A 392 -23.15 4.08 16.11
CA LEU A 392 -23.24 5.47 15.63
C LEU A 392 -24.08 5.58 14.35
N LEU A 393 -23.92 4.61 13.43
CA LEU A 393 -24.76 4.55 12.23
C LEU A 393 -26.23 4.40 12.61
N GLN A 394 -26.58 3.50 13.55
CA GLN A 394 -27.93 3.30 14.01
C GLN A 394 -28.53 4.55 14.67
N LYS A 395 -27.72 5.29 15.44
CA LYS A 395 -28.15 6.58 16.04
C LYS A 395 -28.37 7.69 15.00
N LEU A 396 -27.70 7.61 13.87
CA LEU A 396 -27.86 8.56 12.76
C LEU A 396 -29.06 8.23 11.86
N GLN A 397 -29.44 6.97 11.79
CA GLN A 397 -30.61 6.56 11.04
C GLN A 397 -31.89 6.86 11.83
N PRO A 398 -33.01 7.24 11.18
CA PRO A 398 -34.28 7.51 11.83
C PRO A 398 -34.92 6.26 12.42
#